data_5c44023c5aad1250fc481f914615a69c
#
_entry.id   5c44023c5aad1250fc481f914615a69c
#
_cell.length_a   1.000
_cell.length_b   1.000
_cell.length_c   1.000
_cell.angle_alpha   90.00
_cell.angle_beta   90.00
_cell.angle_gamma   90.00
#
_symmetry.space_group_name_H-M   'P 1'
#
loop_
_entity.id
_entity.type
_entity.pdbx_description
1 polymer ?
#
loop_
_entity_poly.entity_id
_entity_poly.type
_entity_poly.pdbx_seq_one_letter_code
_entity_poly.pdbx_strand_id
1 'polypeptide(L)'
;MLGSLTLGERGQVLDALVAERPDLAVEAERLAAALLSSASIGEVADEVALALLGIPLDALGARTGRVRGRGYVHEVDAAWELVEEAIEPFRSDLERRAALGSSDAASALVIGIVAGLYRVREPGEGTVLAYAGEDTPSELANGVLELAAKLGVEIP
;
A
#
# COMPACT_ATOMS: atom_id res chain seq x y z
N MET A 1 4.31 27.21 -10.91
CA MET A 1 5.66 26.61 -10.81
C MET A 1 5.71 25.43 -9.84
N LEU A 2 5.31 25.54 -8.54
CA LEU A 2 5.32 24.38 -7.61
C LEU A 2 4.47 23.20 -8.10
N GLY A 3 3.35 23.44 -8.77
CA GLY A 3 2.47 22.41 -9.32
C GLY A 3 3.06 21.58 -10.47
N SER A 4 4.10 22.06 -11.14
CA SER A 4 4.78 21.36 -12.23
C SER A 4 5.98 20.53 -11.79
N LEU A 5 6.32 20.58 -10.50
CA LEU A 5 7.39 19.77 -9.92
C LEU A 5 6.94 18.32 -9.68
N THR A 6 7.84 17.39 -9.86
CA THR A 6 7.69 15.99 -9.40
C THR A 6 7.63 15.93 -7.88
N LEU A 7 7.17 14.79 -7.32
CA LEU A 7 7.14 14.61 -5.87
C LEU A 7 8.53 14.73 -5.23
N GLY A 8 9.57 14.19 -5.88
CA GLY A 8 10.95 14.30 -5.39
C GLY A 8 11.46 15.74 -5.38
N GLU A 9 11.18 16.52 -6.43
CA GLU A 9 11.55 17.94 -6.50
C GLU A 9 10.80 18.78 -5.45
N ARG A 10 9.53 18.46 -5.18
CA ARG A 10 8.78 19.10 -4.08
C ARG A 10 9.39 18.82 -2.72
N GLY A 11 9.85 17.57 -2.48
CA GLY A 11 10.59 17.20 -1.27
C GLY A 11 11.86 18.04 -1.12
N GLN A 12 12.68 18.15 -2.17
CA GLN A 12 13.90 18.96 -2.16
C GLN A 12 13.61 20.44 -1.87
N VAL A 13 12.52 21.00 -2.42
CA VAL A 13 12.10 22.38 -2.14
C VAL A 13 11.69 22.54 -0.67
N LEU A 14 10.97 21.55 -0.11
CA LEU A 14 10.59 21.57 1.31
C LEU A 14 11.82 21.50 2.19
N ASP A 15 12.75 20.59 1.91
CA ASP A 15 14.01 20.44 2.67
C ASP A 15 14.83 21.73 2.66
N ALA A 16 14.98 22.34 1.47
CA ALA A 16 15.67 23.62 1.33
C ALA A 16 14.96 24.74 2.10
N LEU A 17 13.63 24.81 2.02
CA LEU A 17 12.83 25.80 2.72
C LEU A 17 12.97 25.71 4.24
N VAL A 18 12.92 24.49 4.78
CA VAL A 18 13.08 24.24 6.22
C VAL A 18 14.52 24.54 6.67
N ALA A 19 15.52 24.23 5.84
CA ALA A 19 16.91 24.56 6.14
C ALA A 19 17.17 26.07 6.19
N GLU A 20 16.58 26.86 5.28
CA GLU A 20 16.70 28.32 5.24
C GLU A 20 15.82 29.02 6.29
N ARG A 21 14.71 28.40 6.67
CA ARG A 21 13.69 28.96 7.55
C ARG A 21 13.34 27.98 8.68
N PRO A 22 14.18 27.85 9.72
CA PRO A 22 13.93 26.92 10.83
C PRO A 22 12.62 27.18 11.59
N ASP A 23 12.10 28.41 11.54
CA ASP A 23 10.78 28.75 12.07
C ASP A 23 9.64 28.01 11.40
N LEU A 24 9.81 27.59 10.13
CA LEU A 24 8.83 26.79 9.40
C LEU A 24 8.93 25.28 9.69
N ALA A 25 10.03 24.80 10.28
CA ALA A 25 10.19 23.39 10.62
C ALA A 25 9.08 22.90 11.55
N VAL A 26 8.78 23.67 12.59
CA VAL A 26 7.72 23.32 13.57
C VAL A 26 6.34 23.22 12.90
N GLU A 27 6.04 24.14 11.98
CA GLU A 27 4.78 24.10 11.25
C GLU A 27 4.73 22.95 10.24
N ALA A 28 5.84 22.68 9.54
CA ALA A 28 5.95 21.54 8.64
C ALA A 28 5.76 20.21 9.40
N GLU A 29 6.38 20.06 10.56
CA GLU A 29 6.22 18.90 11.44
C GLU A 29 4.78 18.74 11.93
N ARG A 30 4.15 19.84 12.32
CA ARG A 30 2.74 19.82 12.73
C ARG A 30 1.82 19.38 11.60
N LEU A 31 2.05 19.86 10.37
CA LEU A 31 1.28 19.47 9.19
C LEU A 31 1.53 18.01 8.82
N ALA A 32 2.77 17.55 8.89
CA ALA A 32 3.13 16.16 8.66
C ALA A 32 2.47 15.24 9.69
N ALA A 33 2.51 15.60 10.97
CA ALA A 33 1.84 14.84 12.02
C ALA A 33 0.31 14.79 11.81
N ALA A 34 -0.31 15.89 11.42
CA ALA A 34 -1.74 15.92 11.12
C ALA A 34 -2.10 15.03 9.93
N LEU A 35 -1.28 15.01 8.87
CA LEU A 35 -1.45 14.15 7.71
C LEU A 35 -1.31 12.67 8.08
N LEU A 36 -0.32 12.32 8.90
CA LEU A 36 -0.05 10.95 9.33
C LEU A 36 -1.05 10.43 10.35
N SER A 37 -1.67 11.32 11.14
CA SER A 37 -2.69 10.95 12.14
C SER A 37 -4.08 10.74 11.54
N SER A 38 -4.28 11.05 10.27
CA SER A 38 -5.56 10.85 9.58
C SER A 38 -5.46 9.73 8.55
N ALA A 39 -6.45 8.84 8.53
CA ALA A 39 -6.66 7.86 7.48
C ALA A 39 -8.17 7.68 7.30
N SER A 40 -8.65 7.73 6.07
CA SER A 40 -10.03 7.43 5.73
C SER A 40 -10.13 5.96 5.33
N ILE A 41 -10.89 5.18 6.09
CA ILE A 41 -11.13 3.76 5.80
C ILE A 41 -11.65 3.57 4.37
N GLY A 42 -12.58 4.44 3.94
CA GLY A 42 -13.17 4.35 2.62
C GLY A 42 -12.17 4.64 1.50
N GLU A 43 -11.36 5.69 1.65
CA GLU A 43 -10.33 6.06 0.67
C GLU A 43 -9.25 4.97 0.56
N VAL A 44 -8.77 4.45 1.69
CA VAL A 44 -7.81 3.34 1.70
C VAL A 44 -8.39 2.11 1.01
N ALA A 45 -9.67 1.76 1.28
CA ALA A 45 -10.32 0.64 0.64
C ALA A 45 -10.45 0.81 -0.88
N ASP A 46 -10.74 2.04 -1.34
CA ASP A 46 -10.78 2.36 -2.77
C ASP A 46 -9.41 2.26 -3.41
N GLU A 47 -8.37 2.79 -2.75
CA GLU A 47 -6.98 2.74 -3.24
C GLU A 47 -6.46 1.30 -3.34
N VAL A 48 -6.71 0.46 -2.33
CA VAL A 48 -6.35 -0.96 -2.35
C VAL A 48 -7.05 -1.69 -3.49
N ALA A 49 -8.36 -1.49 -3.65
CA ALA A 49 -9.11 -2.12 -4.73
C ALA A 49 -8.60 -1.67 -6.10
N LEU A 50 -8.32 -0.39 -6.28
CA LEU A 50 -7.76 0.16 -7.52
C LEU A 50 -6.35 -0.36 -7.80
N ALA A 51 -5.49 -0.48 -6.78
CA ALA A 51 -4.14 -1.02 -6.94
C ALA A 51 -4.17 -2.47 -7.43
N LEU A 52 -5.03 -3.30 -6.86
CA LEU A 52 -5.17 -4.72 -7.22
C LEU A 52 -5.80 -4.93 -8.60
N LEU A 53 -6.90 -4.21 -8.89
CA LEU A 53 -7.58 -4.31 -10.18
C LEU A 53 -6.79 -3.63 -11.32
N GLY A 54 -5.90 -2.70 -10.98
CA GLY A 54 -5.06 -1.97 -11.91
C GLY A 54 -3.78 -2.70 -12.33
N ILE A 55 -3.50 -3.89 -11.79
CA ILE A 55 -2.32 -4.67 -12.19
C ILE A 55 -2.47 -5.10 -13.65
N PRO A 56 -1.55 -4.70 -14.55
CA PRO A 56 -1.69 -5.00 -15.98
C PRO A 56 -1.40 -6.49 -16.26
N LEU A 57 -2.21 -7.12 -17.12
CA LEU A 57 -2.05 -8.53 -17.47
C LEU A 57 -0.73 -8.85 -18.20
N ASP A 58 -0.16 -7.89 -18.91
CA ASP A 58 1.15 -8.07 -19.55
C ASP A 58 2.27 -8.23 -18.53
N ALA A 59 2.14 -7.65 -17.32
CA ALA A 59 3.06 -7.89 -16.23
C ALA A 59 3.05 -9.37 -15.78
N LEU A 60 1.88 -10.02 -15.78
CA LEU A 60 1.76 -11.45 -15.52
C LEU A 60 2.49 -12.27 -16.60
N GLY A 61 2.23 -11.98 -17.87
CA GLY A 61 2.90 -12.64 -18.98
C GLY A 61 4.42 -12.48 -18.96
N ALA A 62 4.93 -11.35 -18.50
CA ALA A 62 6.36 -11.10 -18.37
C ALA A 62 7.04 -11.91 -17.27
N ARG A 63 6.29 -12.41 -16.27
CA ARG A 63 6.80 -13.16 -15.11
C ARG A 63 6.56 -14.66 -15.18
N THR A 64 5.72 -15.12 -16.09
CA THR A 64 5.38 -16.55 -16.27
C THR A 64 6.32 -17.26 -17.23
N GLY A 65 6.39 -18.60 -17.11
CA GLY A 65 7.18 -19.44 -17.97
C GLY A 65 8.62 -19.59 -17.53
N ARG A 66 9.54 -19.73 -18.48
CA ARG A 66 10.96 -19.95 -18.15
C ARG A 66 11.68 -18.62 -17.88
N VAL A 67 11.88 -18.31 -16.62
CA VAL A 67 12.54 -17.09 -16.16
C VAL A 67 14.03 -17.35 -15.88
N ARG A 68 14.91 -16.50 -16.44
CA ARG A 68 16.37 -16.64 -16.27
C ARG A 68 16.75 -16.55 -14.78
N GLY A 69 17.41 -17.59 -14.27
CA GLY A 69 17.86 -17.68 -12.87
C GLY A 69 16.79 -18.16 -11.86
N ARG A 70 15.53 -18.33 -12.26
CA ARG A 70 14.45 -18.81 -11.36
C ARG A 70 13.82 -20.13 -11.80
N GLY A 71 14.10 -20.60 -13.03
CA GLY A 71 13.47 -21.78 -13.58
C GLY A 71 12.10 -21.49 -14.22
N TYR A 72 11.15 -22.43 -14.07
CA TYR A 72 9.79 -22.26 -14.58
C TYR A 72 8.89 -21.66 -13.47
N VAL A 73 8.26 -20.55 -13.77
CA VAL A 73 7.32 -19.85 -12.86
C VAL A 73 5.90 -20.08 -13.38
N HIS A 74 5.04 -20.63 -12.55
CA HIS A 74 3.62 -20.82 -12.86
C HIS A 74 2.85 -19.50 -12.79
N GLU A 75 1.74 -19.40 -13.52
CA GLU A 75 0.90 -18.21 -13.55
C GLU A 75 0.39 -17.82 -12.17
N VAL A 76 0.01 -18.79 -11.34
CA VAL A 76 -0.45 -18.58 -9.97
C VAL A 76 0.63 -17.92 -9.13
N ASP A 77 1.88 -18.42 -9.18
CA ASP A 77 3.00 -17.88 -8.41
C ASP A 77 3.34 -16.45 -8.86
N ALA A 78 3.35 -16.21 -10.19
CA ALA A 78 3.61 -14.89 -10.75
C ALA A 78 2.50 -13.88 -10.41
N ALA A 79 1.24 -14.32 -10.42
CA ALA A 79 0.09 -13.50 -10.05
C ALA A 79 0.14 -13.16 -8.55
N TRP A 80 0.47 -14.14 -7.70
CA TRP A 80 0.65 -13.93 -6.28
C TRP A 80 1.71 -12.86 -5.97
N GLU A 81 2.90 -12.97 -6.59
CA GLU A 81 3.97 -11.99 -6.45
C GLU A 81 3.51 -10.57 -6.84
N LEU A 82 2.78 -10.44 -7.95
CA LEU A 82 2.26 -9.14 -8.40
C LEU A 82 1.25 -8.54 -7.43
N VAL A 83 0.39 -9.37 -6.88
CA VAL A 83 -0.63 -8.94 -5.90
C VAL A 83 0.03 -8.55 -4.57
N GLU A 84 1.03 -9.31 -4.10
CA GLU A 84 1.81 -8.93 -2.91
C GLU A 84 2.54 -7.60 -3.11
N GLU A 85 3.17 -7.39 -4.27
CA GLU A 85 3.83 -6.12 -4.60
C GLU A 85 2.85 -4.94 -4.61
N ALA A 86 1.60 -5.16 -5.06
CA ALA A 86 0.57 -4.11 -5.05
C ALA A 86 0.09 -3.74 -3.65
N ILE A 87 0.14 -4.67 -2.69
CA ILE A 87 -0.23 -4.46 -1.28
C ILE A 87 0.91 -3.90 -0.44
N GLU A 88 2.16 -4.13 -0.83
CA GLU A 88 3.33 -3.74 -0.05
C GLU A 88 3.38 -2.25 0.33
N PRO A 89 3.01 -1.27 -0.51
CA PRO A 89 2.97 0.14 -0.12
C PRO A 89 2.05 0.41 1.08
N PHE A 90 0.93 -0.31 1.17
CA PHE A 90 -0.03 -0.18 2.27
C PHE A 90 0.50 -0.81 3.56
N ARG A 91 1.20 -1.95 3.46
CA ARG A 91 1.89 -2.57 4.61
C ARG A 91 2.99 -1.67 5.15
N SER A 92 3.81 -1.10 4.26
CA SER A 92 4.86 -0.15 4.62
C SER A 92 4.30 1.13 5.29
N ASP A 93 3.14 1.63 4.82
CA ASP A 93 2.48 2.78 5.47
C ASP A 93 1.93 2.42 6.85
N LEU A 94 1.41 1.20 7.03
CA LEU A 94 0.98 0.68 8.33
C LEU A 94 2.13 0.63 9.33
N GLU A 95 3.27 0.06 8.93
CA GLU A 95 4.48 0.01 9.76
C GLU A 95 4.96 1.39 10.16
N ARG A 96 4.99 2.32 9.20
CA ARG A 96 5.39 3.70 9.42
C ARG A 96 4.48 4.41 10.43
N ARG A 97 3.15 4.30 10.29
CA ARG A 97 2.18 4.95 11.20
C ARG A 97 2.23 4.33 12.59
N ALA A 98 2.37 3.02 12.69
CA ALA A 98 2.55 2.34 13.98
C ALA A 98 3.84 2.80 14.69
N ALA A 99 4.96 2.88 13.96
CA ALA A 99 6.24 3.34 14.50
C ALA A 99 6.20 4.80 15.00
N LEU A 100 5.35 5.64 14.38
CA LEU A 100 5.13 7.04 14.79
C LEU A 100 4.09 7.19 15.90
N GLY A 101 3.51 6.09 16.40
CA GLY A 101 2.50 6.11 17.46
C GLY A 101 1.13 6.64 17.02
N SER A 102 0.86 6.69 15.70
CA SER A 102 -0.43 7.13 15.14
C SER A 102 -1.45 5.98 15.16
N SER A 103 -1.79 5.47 16.36
CA SER A 103 -2.61 4.26 16.54
C SER A 103 -3.95 4.30 15.81
N ASP A 104 -4.69 5.42 15.91
CA ASP A 104 -6.01 5.53 15.25
C ASP A 104 -5.89 5.47 13.72
N ALA A 105 -4.88 6.13 13.16
CA ALA A 105 -4.63 6.10 11.73
C ALA A 105 -4.12 4.73 11.26
N ALA A 106 -3.30 4.05 12.06
CA ALA A 106 -2.86 2.69 11.78
C ALA A 106 -4.03 1.70 11.81
N SER A 107 -4.92 1.82 12.81
CA SER A 107 -6.14 1.03 12.91
C SER A 107 -7.08 1.26 11.71
N ALA A 108 -7.32 2.52 11.34
CA ALA A 108 -8.12 2.87 10.17
C ALA A 108 -7.51 2.33 8.88
N LEU A 109 -6.18 2.33 8.75
CA LEU A 109 -5.47 1.78 7.60
C LEU A 109 -5.68 0.26 7.50
N VAL A 110 -5.53 -0.48 8.61
CA VAL A 110 -5.79 -1.94 8.63
C VAL A 110 -7.22 -2.25 8.18
N ILE A 111 -8.21 -1.54 8.75
CA ILE A 111 -9.62 -1.74 8.38
C ILE A 111 -9.83 -1.42 6.91
N GLY A 112 -9.24 -0.34 6.41
CA GLY A 112 -9.33 0.07 5.00
C GLY A 112 -8.73 -0.96 4.07
N ILE A 113 -7.54 -1.50 4.39
CA ILE A 113 -6.89 -2.55 3.57
C ILE A 113 -7.77 -3.80 3.51
N VAL A 114 -8.23 -4.29 4.66
CA VAL A 114 -9.10 -5.47 4.73
C VAL A 114 -10.41 -5.24 3.97
N ALA A 115 -11.02 -4.06 4.09
CA ALA A 115 -12.23 -3.70 3.35
C ALA A 115 -11.98 -3.64 1.84
N GLY A 116 -10.84 -3.11 1.39
CA GLY A 116 -10.45 -3.09 -0.03
C GLY A 116 -10.25 -4.48 -0.60
N LEU A 117 -9.55 -5.36 0.13
CA LEU A 117 -9.39 -6.76 -0.23
C LEU A 117 -10.73 -7.49 -0.33
N TYR A 118 -11.65 -7.23 0.61
CA TYR A 118 -13.00 -7.79 0.57
C TYR A 118 -13.80 -7.35 -0.66
N ARG A 119 -13.64 -6.12 -1.13
CA ARG A 119 -14.30 -5.60 -2.35
C ARG A 119 -13.88 -6.34 -3.61
N VAL A 120 -12.64 -6.84 -3.65
CA VAL A 120 -12.08 -7.56 -4.80
C VAL A 120 -12.04 -9.09 -4.62
N ARG A 121 -12.75 -9.63 -3.61
CA ARG A 121 -12.78 -11.08 -3.34
C ARG A 121 -13.37 -11.92 -4.47
N GLU A 122 -14.16 -11.30 -5.34
CA GLU A 122 -14.72 -11.92 -6.54
C GLU A 122 -14.19 -11.14 -7.76
N PRO A 123 -12.91 -11.38 -8.15
CA PRO A 123 -12.31 -10.64 -9.23
C PRO A 123 -12.96 -11.02 -10.57
N GLY A 124 -13.20 -10.01 -11.39
CA GLY A 124 -13.69 -10.24 -12.76
C GLY A 124 -12.67 -11.01 -13.61
N GLU A 125 -13.17 -11.75 -14.61
CA GLU A 125 -12.31 -12.37 -15.61
C GLU A 125 -11.38 -11.31 -16.24
N GLY A 126 -10.12 -11.70 -16.51
CA GLY A 126 -9.15 -10.84 -17.15
C GLY A 126 -8.40 -9.89 -16.20
N THR A 127 -8.49 -10.09 -14.88
CA THR A 127 -7.63 -9.42 -13.89
C THR A 127 -6.52 -10.34 -13.42
N VAL A 128 -5.36 -9.81 -13.03
CA VAL A 128 -4.25 -10.60 -12.46
C VAL A 128 -4.70 -11.34 -11.19
N LEU A 129 -5.57 -10.71 -10.41
CA LEU A 129 -6.10 -11.28 -9.18
C LEU A 129 -6.87 -12.60 -9.41
N ALA A 130 -7.54 -12.75 -10.56
CA ALA A 130 -8.22 -13.99 -10.93
C ALA A 130 -7.25 -15.18 -11.15
N TYR A 131 -5.98 -14.92 -11.44
CA TYR A 131 -4.95 -15.94 -11.60
C TYR A 131 -4.24 -16.29 -10.28
N ALA A 132 -4.31 -15.45 -9.26
CA ALA A 132 -3.63 -15.65 -7.98
C ALA A 132 -4.33 -16.68 -7.06
N GLY A 133 -5.58 -17.05 -7.36
CA GLY A 133 -6.35 -18.03 -6.59
C GLY A 133 -7.47 -17.37 -5.78
N GLU A 134 -8.52 -18.15 -5.50
CA GLU A 134 -9.74 -17.66 -4.84
C GLU A 134 -9.49 -17.20 -3.39
N ASP A 135 -8.55 -17.81 -2.69
CA ASP A 135 -8.24 -17.51 -1.29
C ASP A 135 -7.29 -16.31 -1.12
N THR A 136 -6.70 -15.82 -2.21
CA THR A 136 -5.68 -14.74 -2.18
C THR A 136 -6.12 -13.51 -1.39
N PRO A 137 -7.32 -12.93 -1.56
CA PRO A 137 -7.73 -11.78 -0.76
C PRO A 137 -7.81 -12.08 0.73
N SER A 138 -8.24 -13.28 1.10
CA SER A 138 -8.34 -13.73 2.49
C SER A 138 -6.97 -13.95 3.12
N GLU A 139 -6.03 -14.54 2.39
CA GLU A 139 -4.66 -14.76 2.85
C GLU A 139 -3.92 -13.44 3.05
N LEU A 140 -4.08 -12.49 2.13
CA LEU A 140 -3.53 -11.15 2.26
C LEU A 140 -4.13 -10.39 3.46
N ALA A 141 -5.45 -10.50 3.66
CA ALA A 141 -6.12 -9.89 4.81
C ALA A 141 -5.59 -10.46 6.13
N ASN A 142 -5.42 -11.77 6.22
CA ASN A 142 -4.82 -12.43 7.38
C ASN A 142 -3.39 -11.94 7.61
N GLY A 143 -2.57 -11.82 6.56
CA GLY A 143 -1.21 -11.28 6.66
C GLY A 143 -1.17 -9.84 7.18
N VAL A 144 -2.12 -8.99 6.78
CA VAL A 144 -2.25 -7.62 7.30
C VAL A 144 -2.67 -7.60 8.76
N LEU A 145 -3.61 -8.47 9.16
CA LEU A 145 -4.04 -8.60 10.56
C LEU A 145 -2.91 -9.12 11.46
N GLU A 146 -2.13 -10.10 11.00
CA GLU A 146 -0.94 -10.58 11.71
C GLU A 146 0.13 -9.49 11.86
N LEU A 147 0.35 -8.69 10.81
CA LEU A 147 1.27 -7.55 10.86
C LEU A 147 0.77 -6.52 11.90
N ALA A 148 -0.51 -6.16 11.87
CA ALA A 148 -1.11 -5.25 12.84
C ALA A 148 -0.93 -5.74 14.28
N ALA A 149 -1.16 -7.02 14.54
CA ALA A 149 -0.95 -7.63 15.84
C ALA A 149 0.52 -7.58 16.30
N LYS A 150 1.47 -7.84 15.40
CA LYS A 150 2.92 -7.71 15.67
C LYS A 150 3.33 -6.28 16.01
N LEU A 151 2.69 -5.30 15.39
CA LEU A 151 2.93 -3.87 15.61
C LEU A 151 2.18 -3.31 16.84
N GLY A 152 1.34 -4.11 17.49
CA GLY A 152 0.52 -3.69 18.64
C GLY A 152 -0.61 -2.73 18.25
N VAL A 153 -1.07 -2.77 17.00
CA VAL A 153 -2.20 -1.95 16.53
C VAL A 153 -3.50 -2.61 16.98
N GLU A 154 -4.26 -1.92 17.80
CA GLU A 154 -5.58 -2.36 18.24
C GLU A 154 -6.62 -2.07 17.14
N ILE A 155 -7.46 -3.07 16.86
CA ILE A 155 -8.56 -2.97 15.89
C ILE A 155 -9.86 -3.02 16.70
N PRO A 156 -10.72 -2.01 16.58
CA PRO A 156 -11.97 -1.92 17.35
C PRO A 156 -13.00 -2.99 16.96
#